data_99e02d07639766dc8a892acd0544aaf2
#
_entry.id   99e02d07639766dc8a892acd0544aaf2
#
_cell.length_a   1.000
_cell.length_b   1.000
_cell.length_c   1.000
_cell.angle_alpha   90.00
_cell.angle_beta   90.00
_cell.angle_gamma   90.00
#
_symmetry.space_group_name_H-M   'P 1'
#
loop_
_entity.id
_entity.type
_entity.pdbx_description
1 polymer ?
#
loop_
_entity_poly.entity_id
_entity_poly.type
_entity_poly.pdbx_seq_one_letter_code
_entity_poly.pdbx_strand_id
1 'polypeptide(L)'
;ATIVPIIAISILAGWFILWFISHRNLEDGIGRVSKALVPLLFIIMIGIVIFSLTLPGAGIGLAELYNPDWSLLLNFNIWMAAFGQMIFSLSLGMSIAFTYASYTKDDSDLVSNALWVTVANCGFENFAAIGVFSILGYMSLQSGVAVPDLVTQGTGLVFIVYPTVFNVL
;
A
#
# COMPACT_ATOMS: atom_id res chain seq x y z
N ALA A 1 26.10 9.78 18.08
CA ALA A 1 24.95 8.92 17.78
C ALA A 1 25.13 7.63 18.57
N THR A 2 24.24 7.35 19.51
CA THR A 2 24.26 6.11 20.30
C THR A 2 23.42 5.06 19.58
N ILE A 3 23.99 3.90 19.34
CA ILE A 3 23.26 2.75 18.77
C ILE A 3 22.31 2.23 19.85
N VAL A 4 21.02 2.21 19.56
CA VAL A 4 20.03 1.59 20.43
C VAL A 4 20.03 0.08 20.15
N PRO A 5 20.45 -0.77 21.12
CA PRO A 5 20.70 -2.19 20.85
C PRO A 5 19.49 -2.94 20.32
N ILE A 6 18.28 -2.62 20.81
CA ILE A 6 17.05 -3.26 20.40
C ILE A 6 16.72 -2.99 18.92
N ILE A 7 16.98 -1.77 18.43
CA ILE A 7 16.79 -1.40 17.03
C ILE A 7 17.79 -2.15 16.15
N ALA A 8 19.04 -2.21 16.56
CA ALA A 8 20.09 -2.93 15.83
C ALA A 8 19.75 -4.42 15.71
N ILE A 9 19.30 -5.06 16.79
CA ILE A 9 18.90 -6.48 16.82
C ILE A 9 17.70 -6.70 15.88
N SER A 10 16.68 -5.81 15.92
CA SER A 10 15.51 -5.93 15.07
C SER A 10 15.86 -5.82 13.58
N ILE A 11 16.76 -4.91 13.22
CA ILE A 11 17.27 -4.76 11.85
C ILE A 11 18.03 -6.02 11.41
N LEU A 12 18.94 -6.50 12.24
CA LEU A 12 19.71 -7.72 11.93
C LEU A 12 18.81 -8.95 11.80
N ALA A 13 17.79 -9.09 12.65
CA ALA A 13 16.81 -10.16 12.55
C ALA A 13 16.03 -10.07 11.23
N GLY A 14 15.59 -8.87 10.82
CA GLY A 14 14.93 -8.64 9.54
C GLY A 14 15.82 -9.02 8.35
N TRP A 15 17.08 -8.59 8.35
CA TRP A 15 18.06 -8.96 7.33
C TRP A 15 18.32 -10.46 7.28
N PHE A 16 18.40 -11.12 8.43
CA PHE A 16 18.60 -12.57 8.50
C PHE A 16 17.42 -13.33 7.91
N ILE A 17 16.17 -12.90 8.21
CA ILE A 17 14.95 -13.47 7.65
C ILE A 17 14.92 -13.30 6.13
N LEU A 18 15.21 -12.09 5.63
CA LEU A 18 15.27 -11.81 4.20
C LEU A 18 16.33 -12.65 3.49
N TRP A 19 17.52 -12.76 4.08
CA TRP A 19 18.59 -13.61 3.55
C TRP A 19 18.17 -15.07 3.49
N PHE A 20 17.56 -15.58 4.56
CA PHE A 20 17.08 -16.98 4.63
C PHE A 20 16.03 -17.31 3.58
N ILE A 21 15.09 -16.37 3.32
CA ILE A 21 14.05 -16.53 2.30
C ILE A 21 14.66 -16.47 0.91
N SER A 22 15.57 -15.50 0.67
CA SER A 22 16.18 -15.26 -0.64
C SER A 22 17.24 -16.30 -1.02
N HIS A 23 17.81 -17.01 -0.05
CA HIS A 23 18.79 -18.07 -0.30
C HIS A 23 18.16 -19.32 -0.95
N ARG A 24 16.86 -19.46 -0.89
CA ARG A 24 16.12 -20.56 -1.52
C ARG A 24 15.73 -20.20 -2.96
N ASN A 25 15.41 -21.22 -3.77
CA ASN A 25 14.88 -21.01 -5.11
C ASN A 25 13.63 -20.12 -5.07
N LEU A 26 13.36 -19.41 -6.18
CA LEU A 26 12.26 -18.44 -6.26
C LEU A 26 10.91 -19.05 -5.87
N GLU A 27 10.61 -20.25 -6.34
CA GLU A 27 9.35 -20.97 -6.06
C GLU A 27 9.25 -21.40 -4.58
N ASP A 28 10.34 -21.94 -4.01
CA ASP A 28 10.37 -22.50 -2.65
C ASP A 28 10.66 -21.44 -1.57
N GLY A 29 11.28 -20.35 -1.93
CA GLY A 29 11.57 -19.22 -1.02
C GLY A 29 10.46 -18.18 -1.08
N ILE A 30 10.65 -17.20 -1.96
CA ILE A 30 9.75 -16.04 -2.09
C ILE A 30 8.33 -16.46 -2.44
N GLY A 31 8.15 -17.41 -3.36
CA GLY A 31 6.83 -17.86 -3.81
C GLY A 31 6.02 -18.50 -2.69
N ARG A 32 6.64 -19.36 -1.87
CA ARG A 32 5.94 -20.02 -0.74
C ARG A 32 5.57 -19.03 0.36
N VAL A 33 6.49 -18.12 0.69
CA VAL A 33 6.25 -17.09 1.70
C VAL A 33 5.16 -16.12 1.24
N SER A 34 5.18 -15.70 -0.03
CA SER A 34 4.13 -14.85 -0.59
C SER A 34 2.76 -15.50 -0.59
N LYS A 35 2.66 -16.81 -0.89
CA LYS A 35 1.40 -17.56 -0.83
C LYS A 35 0.76 -17.53 0.57
N ALA A 36 1.56 -17.42 1.63
CA ALA A 36 1.08 -17.32 3.00
C ALA A 36 0.84 -15.86 3.44
N LEU A 37 1.77 -14.97 3.13
CA LEU A 37 1.73 -13.60 3.63
C LEU A 37 0.75 -12.71 2.87
N VAL A 38 0.54 -12.92 1.56
CA VAL A 38 -0.41 -12.10 0.79
C VAL A 38 -1.85 -12.27 1.28
N PRO A 39 -2.39 -13.49 1.46
CA PRO A 39 -3.71 -13.65 2.06
C PRO A 39 -3.79 -13.10 3.49
N LEU A 40 -2.75 -13.26 4.29
CA LEU A 40 -2.69 -12.70 5.64
C LEU A 40 -2.77 -11.15 5.60
N LEU A 41 -2.05 -10.52 4.66
CA LEU A 41 -2.11 -9.09 4.43
C LEU A 41 -3.54 -8.63 4.10
N PHE A 42 -4.24 -9.35 3.22
CA PHE A 42 -5.65 -9.06 2.90
C PHE A 42 -6.55 -9.15 4.14
N ILE A 43 -6.40 -10.19 4.95
CA ILE A 43 -7.20 -10.36 6.19
C ILE A 43 -6.95 -9.20 7.16
N ILE A 44 -5.70 -8.84 7.37
CA ILE A 44 -5.34 -7.71 8.24
C ILE A 44 -5.91 -6.40 7.70
N MET A 45 -5.77 -6.14 6.38
CA MET A 45 -6.31 -4.93 5.76
C MET A 45 -7.83 -4.86 5.85
N ILE A 46 -8.54 -5.97 5.65
CA ILE A 46 -10.00 -6.04 5.84
C ILE A 46 -10.35 -5.63 7.28
N GLY A 47 -9.64 -6.17 8.27
CA GLY A 47 -9.85 -5.82 9.68
C GLY A 47 -9.64 -4.31 9.94
N ILE A 48 -8.55 -3.75 9.43
CA ILE A 48 -8.23 -2.32 9.58
C ILE A 48 -9.29 -1.45 8.89
N VAL A 49 -9.70 -1.80 7.67
CA VAL A 49 -10.71 -1.03 6.92
C VAL A 49 -12.06 -1.07 7.63
N ILE A 50 -12.52 -2.24 8.07
CA ILE A 50 -13.77 -2.36 8.84
C ILE A 50 -13.69 -1.52 10.11
N PHE A 51 -12.60 -1.62 10.85
CA PHE A 51 -12.42 -0.83 12.06
C PHE A 51 -12.40 0.68 11.76
N SER A 52 -11.64 1.13 10.76
CA SER A 52 -11.55 2.54 10.39
C SER A 52 -12.89 3.15 9.99
N LEU A 53 -13.76 2.36 9.35
CA LEU A 53 -15.12 2.78 9.00
C LEU A 53 -16.03 3.00 10.23
N THR A 54 -15.73 2.37 11.37
CA THR A 54 -16.49 2.57 12.61
C THR A 54 -16.07 3.82 13.38
N LEU A 55 -14.95 4.46 12.99
CA LEU A 55 -14.45 5.66 13.68
C LEU A 55 -15.35 6.87 13.43
N PRO A 56 -15.58 7.71 14.47
CA PRO A 56 -16.32 8.96 14.31
C PRO A 56 -15.57 9.89 13.34
N GLY A 57 -16.26 10.41 12.32
CA GLY A 57 -15.65 11.26 11.30
C GLY A 57 -15.12 10.50 10.07
N ALA A 58 -15.20 9.17 10.02
CA ALA A 58 -14.81 8.39 8.83
C ALA A 58 -15.49 8.89 7.55
N GLY A 59 -16.77 9.28 7.63
CA GLY A 59 -17.53 9.84 6.52
C GLY A 59 -16.93 11.14 5.94
N ILE A 60 -16.23 11.94 6.74
CA ILE A 60 -15.55 13.17 6.28
C ILE A 60 -14.44 12.80 5.32
N GLY A 61 -13.61 11.84 5.69
CA GLY A 61 -12.52 11.36 4.84
C GLY A 61 -13.02 10.67 3.58
N LEU A 62 -14.07 9.86 3.67
CA LEU A 62 -14.68 9.21 2.50
C LEU A 62 -15.30 10.22 1.54
N ALA A 63 -15.93 11.27 2.05
CA ALA A 63 -16.44 12.35 1.23
C ALA A 63 -15.31 13.03 0.44
N GLU A 64 -14.16 13.25 1.06
CA GLU A 64 -12.99 13.81 0.37
C GLU A 64 -12.44 12.85 -0.72
N LEU A 65 -12.37 11.56 -0.42
CA LEU A 65 -11.87 10.55 -1.38
C LEU A 65 -12.77 10.44 -2.63
N TYR A 66 -14.09 10.52 -2.45
CA TYR A 66 -15.05 10.28 -3.52
C TYR A 66 -15.77 11.54 -4.03
N ASN A 67 -15.32 12.73 -3.61
CA ASN A 67 -15.85 13.99 -4.13
C ASN A 67 -15.02 14.48 -5.34
N PRO A 68 -15.47 14.22 -6.58
CA PRO A 68 -14.69 14.54 -7.76
C PRO A 68 -14.71 16.04 -8.05
N ASP A 69 -13.53 16.61 -8.24
CA ASP A 69 -13.40 17.93 -8.85
C ASP A 69 -13.21 17.79 -10.36
N TRP A 70 -14.30 17.92 -11.09
CA TRP A 70 -14.31 17.78 -12.55
C TRP A 70 -13.52 18.87 -13.27
N SER A 71 -13.27 20.01 -12.64
CA SER A 71 -12.48 21.11 -13.23
C SER A 71 -11.02 20.70 -13.45
N LEU A 72 -10.51 19.78 -12.63
CA LEU A 72 -9.15 19.26 -12.69
C LEU A 72 -8.89 18.36 -13.89
N LEU A 73 -9.91 17.84 -14.56
CA LEU A 73 -9.74 17.01 -15.76
C LEU A 73 -9.06 17.75 -16.92
N LEU A 74 -9.15 19.08 -16.96
CA LEU A 74 -8.49 19.90 -17.96
C LEU A 74 -7.03 20.23 -17.58
N ASN A 75 -6.59 19.86 -16.40
CA ASN A 75 -5.24 20.12 -15.94
C ASN A 75 -4.31 18.96 -16.32
N PHE A 76 -3.38 19.21 -17.24
CA PHE A 76 -2.41 18.23 -17.72
C PHE A 76 -1.57 17.62 -16.59
N ASN A 77 -1.25 18.37 -15.54
CA ASN A 77 -0.44 17.88 -14.42
C ASN A 77 -1.15 16.75 -13.65
N ILE A 78 -2.47 16.75 -13.57
CA ILE A 78 -3.25 15.68 -12.93
C ILE A 78 -3.09 14.37 -13.71
N TRP A 79 -3.17 14.43 -15.02
CA TRP A 79 -2.95 13.25 -15.87
C TRP A 79 -1.52 12.73 -15.77
N MET A 80 -0.53 13.63 -15.73
CA MET A 80 0.87 13.23 -15.53
C MET A 80 1.09 12.57 -14.17
N ALA A 81 0.47 13.09 -13.11
CA ALA A 81 0.55 12.51 -11.77
C ALA A 81 -0.13 11.12 -11.73
N ALA A 82 -1.32 10.98 -12.31
CA ALA A 82 -2.03 9.70 -12.40
C ALA A 82 -1.23 8.66 -13.20
N PHE A 83 -0.65 9.06 -14.33
CA PHE A 83 0.19 8.18 -15.15
C PHE A 83 1.46 7.75 -14.40
N GLY A 84 2.10 8.68 -13.70
CA GLY A 84 3.24 8.41 -12.84
C GLY A 84 2.92 7.42 -11.73
N GLN A 85 1.75 7.57 -11.10
CA GLN A 85 1.28 6.63 -10.08
C GLN A 85 1.05 5.23 -10.66
N MET A 86 0.45 5.12 -11.85
CA MET A 86 0.26 3.81 -12.49
C MET A 86 1.58 3.11 -12.81
N ILE A 87 2.56 3.84 -13.34
CA ILE A 87 3.89 3.31 -13.64
C ILE A 87 4.57 2.82 -12.36
N PHE A 88 4.51 3.60 -11.30
CA PHE A 88 5.10 3.26 -10.00
C PHE A 88 4.42 2.05 -9.37
N SER A 89 3.09 2.06 -9.29
CA SER A 89 2.27 1.03 -8.65
C SER A 89 2.42 -0.33 -9.33
N LEU A 90 2.42 -0.36 -10.65
CA LEU A 90 2.63 -1.60 -11.42
C LEU A 90 4.11 -1.96 -11.60
N SER A 91 5.02 -1.21 -10.96
CA SER A 91 6.47 -1.42 -11.03
C SER A 91 7.01 -1.42 -12.46
N LEU A 92 6.39 -0.65 -13.36
CA LEU A 92 6.82 -0.50 -14.75
C LEU A 92 8.07 0.39 -14.80
N GLY A 93 9.03 0.02 -15.65
CA GLY A 93 10.27 0.79 -15.84
C GLY A 93 11.35 0.59 -14.76
N MET A 94 11.09 -0.20 -13.71
CA MET A 94 12.06 -0.48 -12.63
C MET A 94 12.78 -1.83 -12.80
N SER A 95 12.75 -2.42 -13.98
CA SER A 95 13.31 -3.75 -14.29
C SER A 95 12.70 -4.92 -13.49
N ILE A 96 11.75 -4.67 -12.58
CA ILE A 96 11.10 -5.70 -11.77
C ILE A 96 10.31 -6.65 -12.68
N ALA A 97 9.49 -6.12 -13.58
CA ALA A 97 8.72 -6.91 -14.55
C ALA A 97 9.62 -7.77 -15.43
N PHE A 98 10.77 -7.24 -15.91
CA PHE A 98 11.75 -8.01 -16.68
C PHE A 98 12.36 -9.14 -15.86
N THR A 99 12.68 -8.87 -14.60
CA THR A 99 13.23 -9.89 -13.70
C THR A 99 12.22 -11.02 -13.48
N TYR A 100 10.96 -10.71 -13.20
CA TYR A 100 9.93 -11.75 -13.07
C TYR A 100 9.70 -12.50 -14.38
N ALA A 101 9.67 -11.80 -15.51
CA ALA A 101 9.50 -12.43 -16.81
C ALA A 101 10.62 -13.44 -17.14
N SER A 102 11.85 -13.18 -16.69
CA SER A 102 12.98 -14.09 -16.90
C SER A 102 12.86 -15.44 -16.15
N TYR A 103 12.00 -15.50 -15.14
CA TYR A 103 11.68 -16.74 -14.39
C TYR A 103 10.36 -17.38 -14.80
N THR A 104 9.63 -16.76 -15.72
CA THR A 104 8.34 -17.27 -16.19
C THR A 104 8.55 -18.38 -17.21
N LYS A 105 7.74 -19.42 -17.15
CA LYS A 105 7.80 -20.53 -18.12
C LYS A 105 7.29 -20.07 -19.48
N ASP A 106 7.84 -20.67 -20.55
CA ASP A 106 7.50 -20.31 -21.93
C ASP A 106 6.02 -20.53 -22.30
N ASP A 107 5.34 -21.44 -21.60
CA ASP A 107 3.92 -21.76 -21.80
C ASP A 107 2.96 -20.91 -20.95
N SER A 108 3.46 -19.92 -20.24
CA SER A 108 2.64 -19.07 -19.36
C SER A 108 1.80 -18.07 -20.14
N ASP A 109 0.53 -17.94 -19.77
CA ASP A 109 -0.37 -16.91 -20.31
C ASP A 109 -0.05 -15.54 -19.66
N LEU A 110 0.87 -14.81 -20.33
CA LEU A 110 1.35 -13.52 -19.86
C LEU A 110 0.26 -12.45 -19.89
N VAL A 111 -0.67 -12.52 -20.85
CA VAL A 111 -1.73 -11.51 -21.01
C VAL A 111 -2.72 -11.62 -19.85
N SER A 112 -3.19 -12.84 -19.58
CA SER A 112 -4.12 -13.09 -18.48
C SER A 112 -3.47 -12.75 -17.12
N ASN A 113 -2.20 -13.13 -16.94
CA ASN A 113 -1.47 -12.81 -15.70
C ASN A 113 -1.33 -11.29 -15.51
N ALA A 114 -0.96 -10.53 -16.54
CA ALA A 114 -0.86 -9.08 -16.48
C ALA A 114 -2.20 -8.43 -16.14
N LEU A 115 -3.29 -8.90 -16.74
CA LEU A 115 -4.65 -8.42 -16.46
C LEU A 115 -5.03 -8.65 -14.99
N TRP A 116 -4.86 -9.88 -14.50
CA TRP A 116 -5.18 -10.20 -13.10
C TRP A 116 -4.34 -9.41 -12.10
N VAL A 117 -3.05 -9.26 -12.35
CA VAL A 117 -2.16 -8.45 -11.48
C VAL A 117 -2.63 -7.00 -11.46
N THR A 118 -2.95 -6.42 -12.62
CA THR A 118 -3.40 -5.03 -12.71
C THR A 118 -4.72 -4.82 -11.97
N VAL A 119 -5.72 -5.68 -12.22
CA VAL A 119 -7.03 -5.58 -11.57
C VAL A 119 -6.92 -5.77 -10.05
N ALA A 120 -6.15 -6.77 -9.62
CA ALA A 120 -5.95 -7.03 -8.19
C ALA A 120 -5.22 -5.87 -7.51
N ASN A 121 -4.19 -5.30 -8.14
CA ASN A 121 -3.45 -4.16 -7.61
C ASN A 121 -4.35 -2.93 -7.45
N CYS A 122 -5.04 -2.53 -8.52
CA CYS A 122 -5.97 -1.38 -8.48
C CYS A 122 -7.09 -1.58 -7.46
N GLY A 123 -7.64 -2.80 -7.39
CA GLY A 123 -8.67 -3.13 -6.41
C GLY A 123 -8.18 -3.02 -4.97
N PHE A 124 -6.96 -3.53 -4.71
CA PHE A 124 -6.36 -3.45 -3.38
C PHE A 124 -6.02 -2.00 -2.98
N GLU A 125 -5.48 -1.20 -3.91
CA GLU A 125 -5.19 0.22 -3.67
C GLU A 125 -6.46 1.00 -3.32
N ASN A 126 -7.53 0.82 -4.08
CA ASN A 126 -8.81 1.48 -3.79
C ASN A 126 -9.38 1.04 -2.44
N PHE A 127 -9.31 -0.26 -2.14
CA PHE A 127 -9.75 -0.79 -0.85
C PHE A 127 -8.92 -0.22 0.32
N ALA A 128 -7.60 -0.14 0.18
CA ALA A 128 -6.72 0.45 1.18
C ALA A 128 -6.98 1.95 1.36
N ALA A 129 -7.27 2.67 0.27
CA ALA A 129 -7.60 4.10 0.31
C ALA A 129 -8.84 4.37 1.16
N ILE A 130 -9.86 3.51 1.11
CA ILE A 130 -11.06 3.63 1.98
C ILE A 130 -10.63 3.65 3.46
N GLY A 131 -9.75 2.73 3.86
CA GLY A 131 -9.25 2.69 5.23
C GLY A 131 -8.45 3.94 5.61
N VAL A 132 -7.51 4.34 4.76
CA VAL A 132 -6.65 5.51 5.00
C VAL A 132 -7.47 6.78 5.14
N PHE A 133 -8.37 7.04 4.20
CA PHE A 133 -9.19 8.25 4.23
C PHE A 133 -10.18 8.26 5.38
N SER A 134 -10.71 7.10 5.80
CA SER A 134 -11.53 7.01 7.00
C SER A 134 -10.74 7.42 8.26
N ILE A 135 -9.48 7.04 8.38
CA ILE A 135 -8.59 7.44 9.48
C ILE A 135 -8.28 8.94 9.40
N LEU A 136 -8.00 9.46 8.21
CA LEU A 136 -7.77 10.89 8.01
C LEU A 136 -9.00 11.71 8.38
N GLY A 137 -10.20 11.22 8.07
CA GLY A 137 -11.46 11.85 8.50
C GLY A 137 -11.61 11.87 10.02
N TYR A 138 -11.25 10.79 10.71
CA TYR A 138 -11.20 10.76 12.17
C TYR A 138 -10.18 11.76 12.72
N MET A 139 -8.97 11.82 12.17
CA MET A 139 -7.94 12.77 12.58
C MET A 139 -8.39 14.22 12.35
N SER A 140 -9.05 14.50 11.23
CA SER A 140 -9.64 15.80 10.91
C SER A 140 -10.66 16.23 11.96
N LEU A 141 -11.54 15.32 12.34
CA LEU A 141 -12.54 15.58 13.38
C LEU A 141 -11.89 15.88 14.75
N GLN A 142 -10.81 15.19 15.11
CA GLN A 142 -10.11 15.37 16.38
C GLN A 142 -9.25 16.63 16.42
N SER A 143 -8.59 16.97 15.33
CA SER A 143 -7.64 18.10 15.26
C SER A 143 -8.28 19.41 14.80
N GLY A 144 -9.46 19.34 14.17
CA GLY A 144 -10.09 20.52 13.54
C GLY A 144 -9.38 20.98 12.27
N VAL A 145 -8.44 20.19 11.72
CA VAL A 145 -7.70 20.48 10.50
C VAL A 145 -8.37 19.78 9.32
N ALA A 146 -8.48 20.44 8.18
CA ALA A 146 -9.09 19.83 6.98
C ALA A 146 -8.29 18.61 6.49
N VAL A 147 -9.00 17.62 5.92
CA VAL A 147 -8.37 16.37 5.42
C VAL A 147 -7.23 16.64 4.43
N PRO A 148 -7.35 17.55 3.45
CA PRO A 148 -6.25 17.84 2.52
C PRO A 148 -4.98 18.34 3.20
N ASP A 149 -5.09 19.07 4.30
CA ASP A 149 -3.96 19.59 5.06
C ASP A 149 -3.30 18.55 5.97
N LEU A 150 -4.02 17.46 6.27
CA LEU A 150 -3.51 16.31 7.03
C LEU A 150 -2.80 15.30 6.14
N VAL A 151 -3.03 15.32 4.83
CA VAL A 151 -2.42 14.37 3.90
C VAL A 151 -0.94 14.65 3.79
N THR A 152 -0.15 13.78 4.37
CA THR A 152 1.30 13.75 4.21
C THR A 152 1.69 12.77 3.12
N GLN A 153 2.72 13.11 2.34
CA GLN A 153 3.18 12.25 1.26
C GLN A 153 4.18 11.19 1.75
N GLY A 154 4.22 10.06 1.06
CA GLY A 154 5.23 9.03 1.25
C GLY A 154 5.19 8.35 2.61
N THR A 155 6.35 8.29 3.27
CA THR A 155 6.52 7.58 4.55
C THR A 155 5.69 8.16 5.69
N GLY A 156 5.37 9.45 5.67
CA GLY A 156 4.52 10.08 6.67
C GLY A 156 3.12 9.47 6.73
N LEU A 157 2.52 9.14 5.58
CA LEU A 157 1.22 8.51 5.54
C LEU A 157 1.22 7.15 6.27
N VAL A 158 2.23 6.32 6.00
CA VAL A 158 2.33 4.98 6.58
C VAL A 158 2.66 5.03 8.08
N PHE A 159 3.63 5.87 8.46
CA PHE A 159 4.15 5.87 9.84
C PHE A 159 3.40 6.79 10.81
N ILE A 160 2.50 7.64 10.33
CA ILE A 160 1.68 8.51 11.18
C ILE A 160 0.23 8.03 11.18
N VAL A 161 -0.37 7.87 10.00
CA VAL A 161 -1.81 7.56 9.88
C VAL A 161 -2.14 6.17 10.42
N TYR A 162 -1.41 5.13 9.99
CA TYR A 162 -1.70 3.77 10.46
C TYR A 162 -1.42 3.56 11.95
N PRO A 163 -0.31 4.03 12.56
CA PRO A 163 -0.12 3.93 14.00
C PRO A 163 -1.19 4.64 14.83
N THR A 164 -1.81 5.71 14.30
CA THR A 164 -2.91 6.37 14.98
C THR A 164 -4.08 5.42 15.24
N VAL A 165 -4.35 4.48 14.35
CA VAL A 165 -5.37 3.44 14.54
C VAL A 165 -5.08 2.58 15.77
N PHE A 166 -3.82 2.17 15.94
CA PHE A 166 -3.42 1.32 17.06
C PHE A 166 -3.45 2.05 18.41
N ASN A 167 -3.40 3.38 18.41
CA ASN A 167 -3.57 4.17 19.63
C ASN A 167 -5.04 4.35 20.03
N VAL A 168 -5.97 4.05 19.13
CA VAL A 168 -7.43 4.16 19.35
C VAL A 168 -8.04 2.79 19.65
N LEU A 169 -7.34 1.69 19.32
CA LEU A 169 -7.67 0.32 19.69
C LEU A 169 -7.31 0.04 21.16
#